data_a8e6850be10b23e1772ef4653f0165fd
#
_entry.id   a8e6850be10b23e1772ef4653f0165fd
#
_cell.length_a   1.000
_cell.length_b   1.000
_cell.length_c   1.000
_cell.angle_alpha   90.00
_cell.angle_beta   90.00
_cell.angle_gamma   90.00
#
_symmetry.space_group_name_H-M   'P 1'
#
loop_
_entity.id
_entity.type
_entity.pdbx_description
1 polymer ?
#
loop_
_entity_poly.entity_id
_entity_poly.type
_entity_poly.pdbx_seq_one_letter_code
_entity_poly.pdbx_strand_id
1 'polypeptide(L)'
;MLPYMISGSLVGVIAQRLMRKVCPDCAEEVVPTEEEAAILGKDIHTIKRAKGCPVCNHTGYHGRIAVREVLYVDKEIRKMIIEQRPAEEIEEYAIQHQGMKTLKQCGLEMVEKGLSPMEEMRKIAYYA
;
A
#
# COMPACT_ATOMS: atom_id res chain seq x y z
N MET A 1 -26.32 -6.87 -3.91
CA MET A 1 -26.38 -6.27 -5.27
C MET A 1 -26.00 -7.31 -6.30
N LEU A 2 -26.73 -7.42 -7.39
CA LEU A 2 -26.48 -8.43 -8.41
C LEU A 2 -25.25 -8.04 -9.26
N PRO A 3 -24.42 -9.02 -9.68
CA PRO A 3 -23.18 -8.73 -10.43
C PRO A 3 -23.38 -7.86 -11.68
N TYR A 4 -24.43 -8.06 -12.46
CA TYR A 4 -24.66 -7.26 -13.64
C TYR A 4 -24.99 -5.80 -13.32
N MET A 5 -25.61 -5.56 -12.16
CA MET A 5 -25.89 -4.20 -11.69
C MET A 5 -24.60 -3.50 -11.26
N ILE A 6 -23.71 -4.24 -10.60
CA ILE A 6 -22.39 -3.73 -10.20
C ILE A 6 -21.58 -3.40 -11.46
N SER A 7 -21.51 -4.32 -12.43
CA SER A 7 -20.71 -4.13 -13.64
C SER A 7 -21.22 -2.96 -14.50
N GLY A 8 -22.53 -2.71 -14.48
CA GLY A 8 -23.12 -1.59 -15.21
C GLY A 8 -22.98 -0.24 -14.52
N SER A 9 -22.73 -0.23 -13.20
CA SER A 9 -22.69 0.98 -12.39
C SER A 9 -21.29 1.47 -12.08
N LEU A 10 -20.32 0.54 -11.92
CA LEU A 10 -18.95 0.88 -11.51
C LEU A 10 -18.12 1.35 -12.69
N VAL A 11 -17.44 2.48 -12.52
CA VAL A 11 -16.45 3.02 -13.45
C VAL A 11 -15.04 2.79 -12.91
N GLY A 12 -14.88 2.88 -11.61
CA GLY A 12 -13.60 2.65 -10.95
C GLY A 12 -13.76 2.41 -9.46
N VAL A 13 -12.73 1.85 -8.87
CA VAL A 13 -12.66 1.60 -7.43
C VAL A 13 -11.33 2.15 -6.92
N ILE A 14 -11.39 2.93 -5.84
CA ILE A 14 -10.19 3.47 -5.19
C ILE A 14 -10.18 2.98 -3.75
N ALA A 15 -9.13 2.26 -3.38
CA ALA A 15 -8.84 1.92 -1.99
C ALA A 15 -7.74 2.87 -1.50
N GLN A 16 -7.92 3.44 -0.32
CA GLN A 16 -6.97 4.38 0.26
C GLN A 16 -6.71 4.03 1.72
N ARG A 17 -5.44 4.16 2.11
CA ARG A 17 -5.01 4.01 3.50
C ARG A 17 -4.07 5.15 3.84
N LEU A 18 -4.04 5.53 5.11
CA LEU A 18 -3.12 6.53 5.61
C LEU A 18 -1.98 5.85 6.35
N MET A 19 -0.75 6.22 6.00
CA MET A 19 0.45 5.80 6.70
C MET A 19 1.00 6.99 7.48
N ARG A 20 1.42 6.75 8.71
CA ARG A 20 2.08 7.79 9.49
C ARG A 20 3.51 7.96 8.96
N LYS A 21 3.94 9.20 8.85
CA LYS A 21 5.31 9.52 8.45
C LYS A 21 6.21 9.53 9.67
N VAL A 22 7.44 9.03 9.54
CA VAL A 22 8.42 9.13 10.62
C VAL A 22 8.77 10.60 10.89
N CYS A 23 9.00 10.92 12.16
CA CYS A 23 9.48 12.24 12.56
C CYS A 23 10.88 12.45 11.98
N PRO A 24 11.12 13.50 11.17
CA PRO A 24 12.44 13.70 10.56
C PRO A 24 13.53 14.04 11.58
N ASP A 25 13.16 14.53 12.77
CA ASP A 25 14.12 14.91 13.77
C ASP A 25 14.68 13.73 14.58
N CYS A 26 13.93 12.63 14.70
CA CYS A 26 14.35 11.50 15.51
C CYS A 26 14.38 10.15 14.76
N ALA A 27 13.94 10.10 13.52
CA ALA A 27 13.93 8.86 12.75
C ALA A 27 15.34 8.26 12.68
N GLU A 28 15.45 6.98 12.99
CA GLU A 28 16.72 6.27 12.92
C GLU A 28 16.86 5.54 11.60
N GLU A 29 18.02 5.66 10.97
CA GLU A 29 18.35 4.90 9.79
C GLU A 29 18.96 3.57 10.23
N VAL A 30 18.33 2.46 9.86
CA VAL A 30 18.74 1.12 10.30
C VAL A 30 18.83 0.16 9.12
N VAL A 31 19.60 -0.90 9.30
CA VAL A 31 19.65 -1.98 8.30
C VAL A 31 18.41 -2.86 8.49
N PRO A 32 17.67 -3.18 7.40
CA PRO A 32 16.52 -4.07 7.51
C PRO A 32 16.90 -5.45 8.07
N THR A 33 16.00 -6.05 8.84
CA THR A 33 16.16 -7.43 9.26
C THR A 33 16.00 -8.35 8.06
N GLU A 34 16.39 -9.63 8.20
CA GLU A 34 16.22 -10.61 7.10
C GLU A 34 14.76 -10.70 6.64
N GLU A 35 13.82 -10.70 7.59
CA GLU A 35 12.39 -10.71 7.30
C GLU A 35 11.96 -9.47 6.52
N GLU A 36 12.40 -8.31 6.97
CA GLU A 36 12.09 -7.04 6.31
C GLU A 36 12.70 -6.98 4.91
N ALA A 37 13.93 -7.42 4.75
CA ALA A 37 14.60 -7.48 3.44
C ALA A 37 13.86 -8.41 2.46
N ALA A 38 13.36 -9.54 2.95
CA ALA A 38 12.57 -10.45 2.14
C ALA A 38 11.25 -9.82 1.67
N ILE A 39 10.59 -9.05 2.54
CA ILE A 39 9.35 -8.35 2.20
C ILE A 39 9.62 -7.22 1.19
N LEU A 40 10.69 -6.47 1.39
CA LEU A 40 11.08 -5.38 0.49
C LEU A 40 11.45 -5.89 -0.90
N GLY A 41 12.02 -7.10 -1.00
CA GLY A 41 12.30 -7.75 -2.27
C GLY A 41 13.31 -7.06 -3.17
N LYS A 42 14.03 -6.07 -2.66
CA LYS A 42 15.03 -5.28 -3.37
C LYS A 42 16.28 -5.13 -2.51
N ASP A 43 17.35 -4.71 -3.17
CA ASP A 43 18.63 -4.46 -2.51
C ASP A 43 18.60 -3.11 -1.77
N ILE A 44 17.82 -3.07 -0.70
CA ILE A 44 17.65 -1.86 0.12
C ILE A 44 18.60 -1.96 1.31
N HIS A 45 19.50 -0.98 1.40
CA HIS A 45 20.55 -0.97 2.41
C HIS A 45 20.08 -0.45 3.77
N THR A 46 19.19 0.54 3.77
CA THR A 46 18.69 1.15 5.02
C THR A 46 17.22 1.51 4.92
N ILE A 47 16.55 1.49 6.06
CA ILE A 47 15.17 1.96 6.21
C ILE A 47 15.10 2.87 7.44
N LYS A 48 14.02 3.61 7.57
CA LYS A 48 13.81 4.48 8.73
C LYS A 48 12.96 3.78 9.78
N ARG A 49 13.28 4.01 11.06
CA ARG A 49 12.47 3.56 12.18
C ARG A 49 12.03 4.75 13.01
N ALA A 50 10.81 4.67 13.53
CA ALA A 50 10.28 5.65 14.46
C ALA A 50 10.96 5.47 15.82
N LYS A 51 11.43 6.56 16.41
CA LYS A 51 12.11 6.52 17.72
C LYS A 51 11.30 7.25 18.79
N GLY A 52 11.09 8.53 18.62
CA GLY A 52 10.45 9.41 19.57
C GLY A 52 11.39 10.50 20.07
N CYS A 53 10.91 11.74 20.08
CA CYS A 53 11.64 12.89 20.57
C CYS A 53 10.66 13.97 21.05
N PRO A 54 11.13 15.05 21.72
CA PRO A 54 10.23 16.12 22.17
C PRO A 54 9.46 16.81 21.03
N VAL A 55 10.03 16.89 19.82
CA VAL A 55 9.39 17.53 18.67
C VAL A 55 8.13 16.80 18.22
N CYS A 56 8.15 15.47 18.26
CA CYS A 56 7.00 14.64 17.87
C CYS A 56 6.18 14.16 19.08
N ASN A 57 6.38 14.74 20.26
CA ASN A 57 5.74 14.34 21.51
C ASN A 57 6.03 12.85 21.84
N HIS A 58 7.24 12.39 21.56
CA HIS A 58 7.72 11.03 21.83
C HIS A 58 6.94 9.93 21.08
N THR A 59 6.19 10.29 20.02
CA THR A 59 5.45 9.32 19.20
C THR A 59 6.32 8.65 18.14
N GLY A 60 7.34 9.34 17.66
CA GLY A 60 8.17 8.90 16.54
C GLY A 60 7.57 9.26 15.17
N TYR A 61 6.43 9.92 15.15
CA TYR A 61 5.70 10.21 13.92
C TYR A 61 5.35 11.70 13.80
N HIS A 62 5.32 12.19 12.56
CA HIS A 62 4.91 13.55 12.25
C HIS A 62 4.22 13.57 10.87
N GLY A 63 2.91 13.80 10.88
CA GLY A 63 2.12 13.83 9.66
C GLY A 63 1.77 12.46 9.11
N ARG A 64 0.98 12.46 8.04
CA ARG A 64 0.49 11.24 7.39
C ARG A 64 0.61 11.36 5.89
N ILE A 65 0.70 10.22 5.21
CA ILE A 65 0.72 10.16 3.76
C ILE A 65 -0.31 9.14 3.29
N ALA A 66 -1.03 9.46 2.23
CA ALA A 66 -2.02 8.56 1.66
C ALA A 66 -1.37 7.63 0.65
N VAL A 67 -1.70 6.35 0.72
CA VAL A 67 -1.38 5.38 -0.33
C VAL A 67 -2.69 4.92 -0.95
N ARG A 68 -2.69 4.72 -2.27
CA ARG A 68 -3.90 4.41 -3.03
C ARG A 68 -3.68 3.27 -3.99
N GLU A 69 -4.74 2.51 -4.16
CA GLU A 69 -4.85 1.46 -5.16
C GLU A 69 -6.04 1.83 -6.02
N VAL A 70 -5.83 2.00 -7.34
CA VAL A 70 -6.86 2.44 -8.27
C VAL A 70 -7.12 1.35 -9.28
N LEU A 71 -8.38 0.90 -9.34
CA LEU A 71 -8.86 -0.08 -10.31
C LEU A 71 -9.87 0.58 -11.25
N TYR A 72 -9.59 0.57 -12.54
CA TYR A 72 -10.56 1.02 -13.55
C TYR A 72 -11.39 -0.16 -14.00
N VAL A 73 -12.72 -0.01 -14.00
CA VAL A 73 -13.62 -1.06 -14.44
C VAL A 73 -13.75 -0.98 -15.96
N ASP A 74 -12.86 -1.65 -16.67
CA ASP A 74 -12.90 -1.77 -18.10
C ASP A 74 -13.81 -2.91 -18.56
N LYS A 75 -13.86 -3.15 -19.86
CA LYS A 75 -14.71 -4.18 -20.45
C LYS A 75 -14.42 -5.58 -19.91
N GLU A 76 -13.14 -5.93 -19.77
CA GLU A 76 -12.73 -7.23 -19.27
C GLU A 76 -13.07 -7.42 -17.80
N ILE A 77 -12.87 -6.38 -16.98
CA ILE A 77 -13.22 -6.42 -15.56
C ILE A 77 -14.73 -6.53 -15.37
N ARG A 78 -15.52 -5.85 -16.20
CA ARG A 78 -16.99 -6.01 -16.19
C ARG A 78 -17.39 -7.46 -16.43
N LYS A 79 -16.75 -8.10 -17.39
CA LYS A 79 -16.97 -9.51 -17.69
C LYS A 79 -16.63 -10.40 -16.49
N MET A 80 -15.50 -10.14 -15.84
CA MET A 80 -15.08 -10.86 -14.65
C MET A 80 -16.06 -10.70 -13.49
N ILE A 81 -16.62 -9.51 -13.30
CA ILE A 81 -17.62 -9.23 -12.27
C ILE A 81 -18.90 -10.04 -12.55
N ILE A 82 -19.35 -10.03 -13.79
CA ILE A 82 -20.56 -10.78 -14.20
C ILE A 82 -20.35 -12.28 -13.99
N GLU A 83 -19.18 -12.80 -14.31
CA GLU A 83 -18.83 -14.20 -14.12
C GLU A 83 -18.53 -14.55 -12.67
N GLN A 84 -18.55 -13.57 -11.77
CA GLN A 84 -18.23 -13.74 -10.34
C GLN A 84 -16.86 -14.35 -10.10
N ARG A 85 -15.85 -13.89 -10.88
CA ARG A 85 -14.47 -14.33 -10.74
C ARG A 85 -13.90 -13.93 -9.39
N PRO A 86 -12.96 -14.71 -8.84
CA PRO A 86 -12.30 -14.36 -7.56
C PRO A 86 -11.62 -12.99 -7.63
N ALA A 87 -11.59 -12.30 -6.50
CA ALA A 87 -10.95 -10.97 -6.40
C ALA A 87 -9.47 -11.02 -6.81
N GLU A 88 -8.79 -12.10 -6.53
CA GLU A 88 -7.38 -12.31 -6.88
C GLU A 88 -7.16 -12.28 -8.40
N GLU A 89 -8.07 -12.84 -9.18
CA GLU A 89 -7.98 -12.81 -10.65
C GLU A 89 -8.17 -11.40 -11.19
N ILE A 90 -9.10 -10.64 -10.61
CA ILE A 90 -9.35 -9.25 -11.00
C ILE A 90 -8.13 -8.38 -10.69
N GLU A 91 -7.55 -8.57 -9.50
CA GLU A 91 -6.36 -7.86 -9.07
C GLU A 91 -5.17 -8.16 -10.00
N GLU A 92 -4.94 -9.43 -10.30
CA GLU A 92 -3.86 -9.85 -11.20
C GLU A 92 -4.01 -9.23 -12.59
N TYR A 93 -5.22 -9.25 -13.14
CA TYR A 93 -5.50 -8.62 -14.43
C TYR A 93 -5.19 -7.12 -14.39
N ALA A 94 -5.64 -6.43 -13.34
CA ALA A 94 -5.42 -4.99 -13.21
C ALA A 94 -3.93 -4.64 -13.09
N ILE A 95 -3.16 -5.46 -12.37
CA ILE A 95 -1.72 -5.27 -12.26
C ILE A 95 -1.04 -5.44 -13.63
N GLN A 96 -1.40 -6.50 -14.37
CA GLN A 96 -0.77 -6.83 -15.64
C GLN A 96 -1.19 -5.89 -16.78
N HIS A 97 -2.44 -5.50 -16.84
CA HIS A 97 -2.99 -4.77 -17.99
C HIS A 97 -3.27 -3.29 -17.76
N GLN A 98 -3.48 -2.89 -16.52
CA GLN A 98 -3.73 -1.48 -16.18
C GLN A 98 -2.54 -0.82 -15.47
N GLY A 99 -1.51 -1.60 -15.13
CA GLY A 99 -0.38 -1.08 -14.38
C GLY A 99 -0.76 -0.68 -12.95
N MET A 100 -1.79 -1.31 -12.38
CA MET A 100 -2.23 -1.02 -11.02
C MET A 100 -1.14 -1.35 -10.02
N LYS A 101 -0.89 -0.42 -9.09
CA LYS A 101 -0.03 -0.67 -7.93
C LYS A 101 -0.92 -1.00 -6.74
N THR A 102 -0.63 -2.12 -6.07
CA THR A 102 -1.39 -2.51 -4.89
C THR A 102 -1.04 -1.60 -3.71
N LEU A 103 -1.90 -1.58 -2.69
CA LEU A 103 -1.62 -0.84 -1.46
C LEU A 103 -0.31 -1.29 -0.84
N LYS A 104 -0.02 -2.58 -0.88
CA LYS A 104 1.25 -3.14 -0.38
C LYS A 104 2.44 -2.56 -1.13
N GLN A 105 2.39 -2.50 -2.46
CA GLN A 105 3.46 -1.93 -3.27
C GLN A 105 3.67 -0.44 -2.97
N CYS A 106 2.57 0.31 -2.87
CA CYS A 106 2.65 1.74 -2.52
C CYS A 106 3.24 1.95 -1.13
N GLY A 107 2.84 1.10 -0.17
CA GLY A 107 3.40 1.15 1.18
C GLY A 107 4.89 0.85 1.21
N LEU A 108 5.35 -0.14 0.45
CA LEU A 108 6.77 -0.48 0.33
C LEU A 108 7.57 0.67 -0.27
N GLU A 109 7.01 1.38 -1.26
CA GLU A 109 7.66 2.56 -1.83
C GLU A 109 7.87 3.66 -0.78
N MET A 110 6.90 3.85 0.12
CA MET A 110 7.04 4.83 1.21
C MET A 110 8.16 4.46 2.18
N VAL A 111 8.34 3.16 2.45
CA VAL A 111 9.45 2.66 3.26
C VAL A 111 10.78 2.88 2.54
N GLU A 112 10.85 2.58 1.25
CA GLU A 112 12.05 2.78 0.43
C GLU A 112 12.49 4.25 0.39
N LYS A 113 11.53 5.16 0.32
CA LYS A 113 11.79 6.60 0.30
C LYS A 113 12.17 7.17 1.67
N GLY A 114 12.09 6.36 2.73
CA GLY A 114 12.38 6.80 4.09
C GLY A 114 11.29 7.68 4.70
N LEU A 115 10.07 7.63 4.17
CA LEU A 115 8.96 8.46 4.65
C LEU A 115 8.18 7.79 5.77
N SER A 116 8.11 6.46 5.78
CA SER A 116 7.33 5.69 6.74
C SER A 116 8.07 4.40 7.11
N PRO A 117 7.86 3.85 8.32
CA PRO A 117 8.56 2.63 8.73
C PRO A 117 7.81 1.36 8.29
N MET A 118 8.48 0.22 8.39
CA MET A 118 7.90 -1.09 8.07
C MET A 118 6.65 -1.42 8.88
N GLU A 119 6.56 -0.93 10.12
CA GLU A 119 5.39 -1.14 10.97
C GLU A 119 4.10 -0.62 10.31
N GLU A 120 4.16 0.55 9.68
CA GLU A 120 3.00 1.13 8.99
C GLU A 120 2.67 0.36 7.72
N MET A 121 3.67 -0.10 6.99
CA MET A 121 3.46 -0.94 5.80
C MET A 121 2.79 -2.26 6.16
N ARG A 122 3.19 -2.89 7.28
CA ARG A 122 2.58 -4.13 7.74
C ARG A 122 1.09 -3.98 8.04
N LYS A 123 0.68 -2.86 8.64
CA LYS A 123 -0.74 -2.58 8.89
C LYS A 123 -1.54 -2.57 7.60
N ILE A 124 -1.00 -1.97 6.55
CA ILE A 124 -1.65 -1.90 5.25
C ILE A 124 -1.70 -3.27 4.58
N ALA A 125 -0.60 -4.01 4.60
CA ALA A 125 -0.50 -5.30 3.94
C ALA A 125 -1.43 -6.37 4.55
N TYR A 126 -1.61 -6.34 5.89
CA TYR A 126 -2.37 -7.37 6.59
C TYR A 126 -3.81 -6.97 6.91
N TYR A 127 -4.14 -5.69 6.87
CA TYR A 127 -5.48 -5.19 7.22
C TYR A 127 -6.17 -4.41 6.10
N ALA A 128 -5.58 -4.41 4.92
CA ALA A 128 -6.16 -3.73 3.75
C ALA A 128 -7.22 -4.57 3.04
#